data_cfd3a65d97930407c2b4bf9579c0668e
#
_entry.id   cfd3a65d97930407c2b4bf9579c0668e
#
_cell.length_a   1.000
_cell.length_b   1.000
_cell.length_c   1.000
_cell.angle_alpha   90.00
_cell.angle_beta   90.00
_cell.angle_gamma   90.00
#
_symmetry.space_group_name_H-M   'P 1'
#
loop_
_entity.id
_entity.type
_entity.pdbx_description
1 polymer ?
#
loop_
_entity_poly.entity_id
_entity_poly.type
_entity_poly.pdbx_seq_one_letter_code
_entity_poly.pdbx_strand_id
1 'polypeptide(L)'
;PVTVVAEEKGADLKQRIARNFGCPQPEGYRKSLRLMQQAEKFGRPIVCLVDTQGAFCGMEAEERGQGNAIADNLVAMASLTVPVVCIVLGEGGSGGALALAMGNRVAMQDHAVYSVLSPEGFASILWKDRTRAAEAAAVMKMSAREACDMGIIEEVVSEGDGPAHENPEQAAAYVEEFVTRSLRELYRLSPEELRDQRYERFRAF
;
A
#
# COMPACT_ATOMS: atom_id res chain seq x y z
N PRO A 1 20.45 -5.20 5.91
CA PRO A 1 19.20 -5.84 6.35
C PRO A 1 18.03 -4.85 6.27
N VAL A 2 16.85 -5.31 5.81
CA VAL A 2 15.64 -4.53 5.74
C VAL A 2 14.52 -5.23 6.52
N THR A 3 13.50 -4.51 6.95
CA THR A 3 12.26 -5.07 7.47
C THR A 3 11.22 -5.02 6.36
N VAL A 4 10.70 -6.19 5.97
CA VAL A 4 9.63 -6.28 4.96
C VAL A 4 8.30 -6.53 5.68
N VAL A 5 7.30 -5.73 5.33
CA VAL A 5 5.90 -5.90 5.72
C VAL A 5 5.11 -6.13 4.44
N ALA A 6 4.45 -7.26 4.32
CA ALA A 6 3.72 -7.62 3.11
C ALA A 6 2.33 -8.15 3.45
N GLU A 7 1.36 -7.74 2.65
CA GLU A 7 0.03 -8.37 2.62
C GLU A 7 0.06 -9.56 1.68
N GLU A 8 -0.69 -10.59 2.01
CA GLU A 8 -0.72 -11.82 1.23
C GLU A 8 -2.15 -12.34 1.05
N LYS A 9 -2.56 -12.46 -0.22
CA LYS A 9 -3.88 -12.97 -0.60
C LYS A 9 -3.97 -14.49 -0.64
N GLY A 10 -2.85 -15.16 -0.87
CA GLY A 10 -2.79 -16.60 -1.12
C GLY A 10 -2.86 -16.97 -2.60
N ALA A 11 -2.21 -18.09 -2.95
CA ALA A 11 -2.06 -18.57 -4.33
C ALA A 11 -3.29 -19.31 -4.87
N ASP A 12 -4.11 -19.92 -4.00
CA ASP A 12 -5.32 -20.66 -4.36
C ASP A 12 -6.53 -20.24 -3.51
N LEU A 13 -7.72 -20.70 -3.88
CA LEU A 13 -8.97 -20.34 -3.21
C LEU A 13 -8.95 -20.68 -1.71
N LYS A 14 -8.40 -21.83 -1.32
CA LYS A 14 -8.31 -22.25 0.09
C LYS A 14 -7.43 -21.31 0.90
N GLN A 15 -6.29 -20.94 0.35
CA GLN A 15 -5.40 -19.97 0.96
C GLN A 15 -6.02 -18.58 1.00
N ARG A 16 -6.69 -18.14 -0.07
CA ARG A 16 -7.39 -16.85 -0.10
C ARG A 16 -8.44 -16.74 0.99
N ILE A 17 -9.25 -17.79 1.18
CA ILE A 17 -10.24 -17.84 2.26
C ILE A 17 -9.54 -17.75 3.63
N ALA A 18 -8.48 -18.54 3.85
CA ALA A 18 -7.74 -18.54 5.12
C ALA A 18 -7.06 -17.20 5.44
N ARG A 19 -6.78 -16.36 4.42
CA ARG A 19 -6.16 -15.03 4.53
C ARG A 19 -7.14 -13.88 4.33
N ASN A 20 -8.44 -14.15 4.44
CA ASN A 20 -9.50 -13.15 4.22
C ASN A 20 -9.32 -12.38 2.89
N PHE A 21 -8.89 -13.06 1.82
CA PHE A 21 -8.61 -12.45 0.50
C PHE A 21 -7.63 -11.27 0.56
N GLY A 22 -6.67 -11.32 1.47
CA GLY A 22 -5.70 -10.25 1.69
C GLY A 22 -6.24 -9.06 2.48
N CYS A 23 -7.40 -9.18 3.11
CA CYS A 23 -7.96 -8.13 3.97
C CYS A 23 -7.49 -8.32 5.42
N PRO A 24 -6.57 -7.48 5.94
CA PRO A 24 -6.04 -7.66 7.27
C PRO A 24 -7.09 -7.40 8.37
N GLN A 25 -7.04 -8.20 9.40
CA GLN A 25 -7.71 -7.97 10.68
C GLN A 25 -6.93 -6.93 11.51
N PRO A 26 -7.50 -6.34 12.58
CA PRO A 26 -6.80 -5.36 13.42
C PRO A 26 -5.44 -5.84 13.93
N GLU A 27 -5.33 -7.14 14.20
CA GLU A 27 -4.10 -7.78 14.66
C GLU A 27 -2.99 -7.74 13.61
N GLY A 28 -3.34 -7.77 12.33
CA GLY A 28 -2.40 -7.61 11.21
C GLY A 28 -1.74 -6.22 11.23
N TYR A 29 -2.54 -5.17 11.38
CA TYR A 29 -2.04 -3.79 11.48
C TYR A 29 -1.21 -3.57 12.76
N ARG A 30 -1.64 -4.10 13.91
CA ARG A 30 -0.86 -4.04 15.15
C ARG A 30 0.47 -4.80 15.04
N LYS A 31 0.48 -5.92 14.32
CA LYS A 31 1.71 -6.66 14.04
C LYS A 31 2.65 -5.84 13.14
N SER A 32 2.15 -5.23 12.08
CA SER A 32 2.95 -4.37 11.20
C SER A 32 3.52 -3.16 11.96
N LEU A 33 2.71 -2.49 12.78
CA LEU A 33 3.15 -1.39 13.65
C LEU A 33 4.33 -1.80 14.54
N ARG A 34 4.18 -2.91 15.25
CA ARG A 34 5.26 -3.44 16.11
C ARG A 34 6.55 -3.72 15.35
N LEU A 35 6.44 -4.25 14.12
CA LEU A 35 7.61 -4.54 13.29
C LEU A 35 8.26 -3.26 12.74
N MET A 36 7.47 -2.26 12.38
CA MET A 36 7.97 -0.95 11.94
C MET A 36 8.69 -0.21 13.07
N GLN A 37 8.12 -0.18 14.28
CA GLN A 37 8.78 0.38 15.47
C GLN A 37 10.07 -0.36 15.83
N GLN A 38 10.08 -1.69 15.68
CA GLN A 38 11.30 -2.48 15.86
C GLN A 38 12.35 -2.16 14.78
N ALA A 39 11.92 -1.96 13.55
CA ALA A 39 12.82 -1.58 12.46
C ALA A 39 13.48 -0.22 12.76
N GLU A 40 12.70 0.77 13.16
CA GLU A 40 13.19 2.09 13.55
C GLU A 40 14.20 2.01 14.71
N LYS A 41 13.84 1.27 15.78
CA LYS A 41 14.74 1.06 16.93
C LYS A 41 16.12 0.53 16.54
N PHE A 42 16.20 -0.30 15.51
CA PHE A 42 17.44 -0.90 15.03
C PHE A 42 18.01 -0.23 13.77
N GLY A 43 17.49 0.93 13.38
CA GLY A 43 17.97 1.68 12.22
C GLY A 43 17.82 0.92 10.89
N ARG A 44 16.82 0.03 10.77
CA ARG A 44 16.56 -0.74 9.56
C ARG A 44 15.51 -0.05 8.69
N PRO A 45 15.72 0.06 7.38
CA PRO A 45 14.70 0.55 6.48
C PRO A 45 13.52 -0.42 6.40
N ILE A 46 12.38 0.11 6.01
CA ILE A 46 11.13 -0.62 5.90
C ILE A 46 10.71 -0.66 4.43
N VAL A 47 10.31 -1.85 3.97
CA VAL A 47 9.69 -2.05 2.67
C VAL A 47 8.28 -2.60 2.90
N CYS A 48 7.27 -1.90 2.40
CA CYS A 48 5.88 -2.32 2.46
C CYS A 48 5.43 -2.79 1.08
N LEU A 49 4.97 -4.05 1.00
CA LEU A 49 4.37 -4.62 -0.21
C LEU A 49 2.86 -4.69 0.03
N VAL A 50 2.11 -3.87 -0.72
CA VAL A 50 0.67 -3.68 -0.53
C VAL A 50 -0.10 -4.46 -1.58
N ASP A 51 -0.96 -5.35 -1.15
CA ASP A 51 -1.89 -6.08 -2.02
C ASP A 51 -3.16 -6.47 -1.26
N THR A 52 -4.05 -5.50 -1.06
CA THR A 52 -5.31 -5.68 -0.34
C THR A 52 -6.46 -4.93 -1.01
N GLN A 53 -7.65 -5.52 -0.97
CA GLN A 53 -8.90 -4.82 -1.33
C GLN A 53 -9.29 -3.77 -0.27
N GLY A 54 -8.70 -3.84 0.92
CA GLY A 54 -8.98 -3.00 2.08
C GLY A 54 -8.88 -3.77 3.38
N ALA A 55 -9.07 -3.09 4.50
CA ALA A 55 -9.14 -3.73 5.80
C ALA A 55 -10.36 -4.67 5.89
N PHE A 56 -10.23 -5.75 6.64
CA PHE A 56 -11.35 -6.67 6.85
C PHE A 56 -12.59 -5.94 7.39
N CYS A 57 -13.69 -6.08 6.68
CA CYS A 57 -14.97 -5.43 6.97
C CYS A 57 -15.90 -6.42 7.69
N GLY A 58 -15.97 -6.35 9.01
CA GLY A 58 -16.82 -7.22 9.80
C GLY A 58 -16.95 -6.73 11.24
N MET A 59 -18.08 -7.06 11.87
CA MET A 59 -18.41 -6.64 13.23
C MET A 59 -17.30 -6.99 14.23
N GLU A 60 -16.78 -8.20 14.16
CA GLU A 60 -15.69 -8.65 15.03
C GLU A 60 -14.40 -7.82 14.88
N ALA A 61 -14.10 -7.34 13.67
CA ALA A 61 -12.95 -6.48 13.44
C ALA A 61 -13.18 -5.07 14.02
N GLU A 62 -14.39 -4.54 13.87
CA GLU A 62 -14.78 -3.25 14.45
C GLU A 62 -14.73 -3.30 15.98
N GLU A 63 -15.27 -4.35 16.60
CA GLU A 63 -15.21 -4.57 18.06
C GLU A 63 -13.78 -4.62 18.60
N ARG A 64 -12.83 -5.14 17.79
CA ARG A 64 -11.40 -5.18 18.15
C ARG A 64 -10.63 -3.94 17.70
N GLY A 65 -11.30 -2.90 17.22
CA GLY A 65 -10.73 -1.59 16.89
C GLY A 65 -9.99 -1.56 15.56
N GLN A 66 -10.64 -1.98 14.46
CA GLN A 66 -10.07 -1.95 13.10
C GLN A 66 -9.62 -0.55 12.71
N GLY A 67 -10.50 0.44 12.85
CA GLY A 67 -10.18 1.83 12.55
C GLY A 67 -9.02 2.39 13.38
N ASN A 68 -9.00 2.06 14.68
CA ASN A 68 -7.89 2.49 15.56
C ASN A 68 -6.55 1.87 15.13
N ALA A 69 -6.53 0.58 14.79
CA ALA A 69 -5.29 -0.08 14.37
C ALA A 69 -4.73 0.51 13.06
N ILE A 70 -5.60 0.92 12.13
CA ILE A 70 -5.22 1.65 10.93
C ILE A 70 -4.67 3.04 11.29
N ALA A 71 -5.39 3.79 12.13
CA ALA A 71 -4.98 5.14 12.54
C ALA A 71 -3.62 5.13 13.26
N ASP A 72 -3.38 4.16 14.15
CA ASP A 72 -2.10 4.00 14.85
C ASP A 72 -0.95 3.76 13.87
N ASN A 73 -1.16 2.96 12.81
CA ASN A 73 -0.17 2.77 11.75
C ASN A 73 0.13 4.08 11.01
N LEU A 74 -0.90 4.84 10.63
CA LEU A 74 -0.74 6.11 9.93
C LEU A 74 0.08 7.10 10.75
N VAL A 75 -0.26 7.27 12.03
CA VAL A 75 0.46 8.15 12.95
C VAL A 75 1.92 7.71 13.13
N ALA A 76 2.15 6.41 13.31
CA ALA A 76 3.50 5.89 13.46
C ALA A 76 4.32 6.06 12.18
N MET A 77 3.79 5.69 11.02
CA MET A 77 4.50 5.82 9.75
C MET A 77 4.84 7.28 9.43
N ALA A 78 3.98 8.23 9.78
CA ALA A 78 4.26 9.66 9.61
C ALA A 78 5.50 10.12 10.42
N SER A 79 5.78 9.49 11.55
CA SER A 79 6.85 9.88 12.48
C SER A 79 8.14 9.09 12.34
N LEU A 80 8.14 7.95 11.60
CA LEU A 80 9.33 7.10 11.43
C LEU A 80 10.55 7.88 10.92
N THR A 81 11.70 7.61 11.49
CA THR A 81 12.99 8.25 11.19
C THR A 81 13.92 7.37 10.35
N VAL A 82 13.43 6.26 9.86
CA VAL A 82 14.12 5.36 8.92
C VAL A 82 13.48 5.45 7.53
N PRO A 83 14.22 5.07 6.45
CA PRO A 83 13.65 5.00 5.11
C PRO A 83 12.45 4.05 5.03
N VAL A 84 11.38 4.49 4.39
CA VAL A 84 10.18 3.70 4.13
C VAL A 84 9.87 3.74 2.64
N VAL A 85 9.85 2.57 2.00
CA VAL A 85 9.52 2.39 0.57
C VAL A 85 8.28 1.49 0.48
N CYS A 86 7.27 1.94 -0.25
CA CYS A 86 6.00 1.21 -0.40
C CYS A 86 5.73 0.92 -1.87
N ILE A 87 5.21 -0.27 -2.17
CA ILE A 87 4.81 -0.66 -3.52
C ILE A 87 3.43 -1.31 -3.46
N VAL A 88 2.50 -0.82 -4.28
CA VAL A 88 1.23 -1.49 -4.53
C VAL A 88 1.44 -2.50 -5.65
N LEU A 89 1.32 -3.78 -5.33
CA LEU A 89 1.59 -4.87 -6.27
C LEU A 89 0.36 -5.23 -7.13
N GLY A 90 -0.82 -5.16 -6.56
CA GLY A 90 -2.08 -5.48 -7.25
C GLY A 90 -3.19 -4.54 -6.84
N GLU A 91 -3.76 -4.73 -5.67
CA GLU A 91 -4.83 -3.87 -5.16
C GLU A 91 -4.36 -3.04 -3.96
N GLY A 92 -4.59 -1.74 -4.04
CA GLY A 92 -4.42 -0.80 -2.94
C GLY A 92 -5.77 -0.24 -2.52
N GLY A 93 -6.48 -0.93 -1.61
CA GLY A 93 -7.84 -0.58 -1.22
C GLY A 93 -7.91 0.24 0.07
N SER A 94 -8.45 1.46 -0.04
CA SER A 94 -8.91 2.27 1.09
C SER A 94 -7.87 2.51 2.19
N GLY A 95 -8.33 2.75 3.41
CA GLY A 95 -7.48 2.91 4.60
C GLY A 95 -6.65 1.68 4.92
N GLY A 96 -7.09 0.49 4.50
CA GLY A 96 -6.34 -0.75 4.67
C GLY A 96 -5.00 -0.75 3.95
N ALA A 97 -4.99 -0.31 2.70
CA ALA A 97 -3.76 -0.11 1.93
C ALA A 97 -2.95 1.09 2.45
N LEU A 98 -3.62 2.21 2.74
CA LEU A 98 -2.96 3.43 3.19
C LEU A 98 -2.19 3.22 4.50
N ALA A 99 -2.68 2.35 5.40
CA ALA A 99 -2.00 1.97 6.65
C ALA A 99 -0.60 1.39 6.46
N LEU A 100 -0.24 0.99 5.23
CA LEU A 100 1.09 0.48 4.86
C LEU A 100 1.73 1.28 3.70
N ALA A 101 1.04 2.27 3.15
CA ALA A 101 1.48 3.02 1.97
C ALA A 101 2.01 4.43 2.26
N MET A 102 2.17 4.81 3.53
CA MET A 102 2.73 6.11 3.92
C MET A 102 4.26 6.11 3.90
N GLY A 103 4.84 5.87 2.71
CA GLY A 103 6.30 5.83 2.52
C GLY A 103 6.94 7.15 2.11
N ASN A 104 8.27 7.19 2.19
CA ASN A 104 9.10 8.24 1.58
C ASN A 104 9.09 8.15 0.05
N ARG A 105 8.92 6.93 -0.48
CA ARG A 105 8.71 6.60 -1.88
C ARG A 105 7.55 5.62 -1.96
N VAL A 106 6.63 5.86 -2.88
CA VAL A 106 5.50 4.98 -3.16
C VAL A 106 5.46 4.71 -4.65
N ALA A 107 5.35 3.45 -5.03
CA ALA A 107 5.21 3.02 -6.41
C ALA A 107 4.01 2.08 -6.57
N MET A 108 3.62 1.86 -7.80
CA MET A 108 2.63 0.83 -8.17
C MET A 108 3.15 0.01 -9.33
N GLN A 109 2.82 -1.28 -9.38
CA GLN A 109 3.03 -2.07 -10.59
C GLN A 109 2.06 -1.64 -11.70
N ASP A 110 2.41 -1.91 -12.97
CA ASP A 110 1.70 -1.43 -14.16
C ASP A 110 0.19 -1.66 -14.12
N HIS A 111 -0.23 -2.85 -13.67
CA HIS A 111 -1.65 -3.27 -13.64
C HIS A 111 -2.28 -3.12 -12.25
N ALA A 112 -1.56 -2.53 -11.30
CA ALA A 112 -2.10 -2.27 -9.97
C ALA A 112 -3.16 -1.16 -9.99
N VAL A 113 -4.09 -1.23 -9.04
CA VAL A 113 -5.11 -0.20 -8.81
C VAL A 113 -4.99 0.34 -7.39
N TYR A 114 -5.20 1.64 -7.23
CA TYR A 114 -5.20 2.30 -5.93
C TYR A 114 -6.42 3.19 -5.78
N SER A 115 -7.29 2.89 -4.83
CA SER A 115 -8.55 3.62 -4.69
C SER A 115 -9.09 3.60 -3.25
N VAL A 116 -9.92 4.60 -2.96
CA VAL A 116 -10.63 4.70 -1.66
C VAL A 116 -11.73 3.64 -1.52
N LEU A 117 -12.40 3.28 -2.62
CA LEU A 117 -13.52 2.34 -2.65
C LEU A 117 -13.67 1.74 -4.04
N SER A 118 -14.53 0.70 -4.16
CA SER A 118 -14.81 0.10 -5.47
C SER A 118 -15.63 1.02 -6.37
N PRO A 119 -15.58 0.83 -7.70
CA PRO A 119 -16.43 1.58 -8.64
C PRO A 119 -17.93 1.46 -8.35
N GLU A 120 -18.37 0.28 -7.91
CA GLU A 120 -19.76 0.05 -7.49
C GLU A 120 -20.10 0.87 -6.25
N GLY A 121 -19.18 0.96 -5.28
CA GLY A 121 -19.34 1.78 -4.08
C GLY A 121 -19.40 3.26 -4.43
N PHE A 122 -18.50 3.73 -5.29
CA PHE A 122 -18.47 5.10 -5.79
C PHE A 122 -19.80 5.47 -6.48
N ALA A 123 -20.24 4.67 -7.45
CA ALA A 123 -21.49 4.90 -8.16
C ALA A 123 -22.71 4.88 -7.24
N SER A 124 -22.73 3.98 -6.27
CA SER A 124 -23.81 3.89 -5.27
C SER A 124 -23.87 5.12 -4.38
N ILE A 125 -22.73 5.64 -3.91
CA ILE A 125 -22.68 6.78 -2.99
C ILE A 125 -22.98 8.08 -3.72
N LEU A 126 -22.33 8.35 -4.84
CA LEU A 126 -22.43 9.65 -5.53
C LEU A 126 -23.63 9.74 -6.47
N TRP A 127 -23.93 8.64 -7.19
CA TRP A 127 -24.96 8.66 -8.21
C TRP A 127 -26.25 7.91 -7.82
N LYS A 128 -26.24 7.24 -6.66
CA LYS A 128 -27.35 6.41 -6.17
C LYS A 128 -27.73 5.28 -7.13
N ASP A 129 -26.79 4.89 -8.00
CA ASP A 129 -26.97 3.86 -9.02
C ASP A 129 -25.72 3.00 -9.17
N ARG A 130 -25.73 1.84 -8.53
CA ARG A 130 -24.66 0.86 -8.54
C ARG A 130 -24.35 0.30 -9.94
N THR A 131 -25.31 0.31 -10.85
CA THR A 131 -25.13 -0.26 -12.20
C THR A 131 -24.18 0.58 -13.06
N ARG A 132 -23.89 1.82 -12.68
CA ARG A 132 -22.96 2.72 -13.35
C ARG A 132 -21.48 2.51 -12.95
N ALA A 133 -21.11 1.31 -12.47
CA ALA A 133 -19.75 1.01 -12.02
C ALA A 133 -18.69 1.23 -13.12
N ALA A 134 -18.99 0.91 -14.38
CA ALA A 134 -18.05 1.13 -15.48
C ALA A 134 -17.76 2.62 -15.72
N GLU A 135 -18.78 3.48 -15.63
CA GLU A 135 -18.62 4.93 -15.70
C GLU A 135 -17.84 5.47 -14.49
N ALA A 136 -18.13 4.92 -13.30
CA ALA A 136 -17.38 5.25 -12.08
C ALA A 136 -15.90 4.92 -12.21
N ALA A 137 -15.54 3.74 -12.69
CA ALA A 137 -14.17 3.33 -12.91
C ALA A 137 -13.42 4.30 -13.85
N ALA A 138 -14.08 4.79 -14.89
CA ALA A 138 -13.49 5.73 -15.85
C ALA A 138 -13.16 7.11 -15.23
N VAL A 139 -13.92 7.56 -14.21
CA VAL A 139 -13.69 8.87 -13.57
C VAL A 139 -12.84 8.80 -12.30
N MET A 140 -12.71 7.63 -11.68
CA MET A 140 -11.98 7.46 -10.41
C MET A 140 -10.46 7.56 -10.54
N LYS A 141 -9.91 7.38 -11.75
CA LYS A 141 -8.46 7.46 -12.02
C LYS A 141 -7.64 6.58 -11.08
N MET A 142 -7.91 5.27 -11.10
CA MET A 142 -7.35 4.31 -10.15
C MET A 142 -6.07 3.62 -10.62
N SER A 143 -5.71 3.75 -11.92
CA SER A 143 -4.58 3.06 -12.51
C SER A 143 -3.25 3.63 -12.04
N ALA A 144 -2.18 2.82 -12.13
CA ALA A 144 -0.83 3.23 -11.77
C ALA A 144 -0.37 4.48 -12.53
N ARG A 145 -0.68 4.56 -13.84
CA ARG A 145 -0.33 5.73 -14.65
C ARG A 145 -1.04 6.99 -14.18
N GLU A 146 -2.35 6.90 -13.96
CA GLU A 146 -3.13 8.06 -13.48
C GLU A 146 -2.68 8.51 -12.08
N ALA A 147 -2.36 7.57 -11.18
CA ALA A 147 -1.82 7.88 -9.86
C ALA A 147 -0.44 8.59 -9.96
N CYS A 148 0.40 8.18 -10.92
CA CYS A 148 1.68 8.83 -11.20
C CYS A 148 1.48 10.24 -11.78
N ASP A 149 0.59 10.40 -12.76
CA ASP A 149 0.27 11.69 -13.38
C ASP A 149 -0.30 12.69 -12.37
N MET A 150 -1.01 12.23 -11.35
CA MET A 150 -1.53 13.04 -10.24
C MET A 150 -0.49 13.28 -9.13
N GLY A 151 0.69 12.69 -9.21
CA GLY A 151 1.73 12.80 -8.17
C GLY A 151 1.45 12.01 -6.89
N ILE A 152 0.47 11.11 -6.90
CA ILE A 152 0.14 10.25 -5.74
C ILE A 152 1.25 9.22 -5.51
N ILE A 153 1.86 8.73 -6.58
CA ILE A 153 3.03 7.85 -6.56
C ILE A 153 4.18 8.47 -7.36
N GLU A 154 5.41 8.06 -7.03
CA GLU A 154 6.61 8.55 -7.71
C GLU A 154 6.90 7.78 -8.99
N GLU A 155 6.47 6.51 -9.08
CA GLU A 155 6.86 5.67 -10.21
C GLU A 155 5.86 4.54 -10.48
N VAL A 156 5.72 4.20 -11.76
CA VAL A 156 5.09 2.96 -12.21
C VAL A 156 6.19 1.93 -12.43
N VAL A 157 6.16 0.84 -11.66
CA VAL A 157 7.13 -0.26 -11.74
C VAL A 157 6.63 -1.28 -12.75
N SER A 158 7.47 -1.60 -13.76
CA SER A 158 7.10 -2.56 -14.78
C SER A 158 6.87 -3.96 -14.20
N GLU A 159 5.94 -4.70 -14.79
CA GLU A 159 5.74 -6.13 -14.53
C GLU A 159 6.51 -7.02 -15.52
N GLY A 160 7.12 -6.41 -16.56
CA GLY A 160 7.85 -7.09 -17.61
C GLY A 160 7.06 -7.20 -18.91
N ASP A 161 7.20 -8.33 -19.61
CA ASP A 161 6.58 -8.55 -20.93
C ASP A 161 5.09 -8.88 -20.86
N GLY A 162 4.53 -9.02 -19.65
CA GLY A 162 3.13 -9.36 -19.38
C GLY A 162 2.77 -9.21 -17.91
N PRO A 163 1.56 -9.64 -17.51
CA PRO A 163 1.14 -9.54 -16.11
C PRO A 163 2.07 -10.29 -15.15
N ALA A 164 2.30 -9.74 -13.96
CA ALA A 164 3.25 -10.27 -12.98
C ALA A 164 3.10 -11.76 -12.66
N HIS A 165 1.87 -12.30 -12.71
CA HIS A 165 1.61 -13.72 -12.43
C HIS A 165 2.09 -14.68 -13.53
N GLU A 166 2.33 -14.20 -14.75
CA GLU A 166 2.89 -15.00 -15.86
C GLU A 166 4.41 -15.13 -15.75
N ASN A 167 5.08 -14.10 -15.22
CA ASN A 167 6.52 -14.12 -14.95
C ASN A 167 6.86 -13.42 -13.63
N PRO A 168 6.59 -14.06 -12.48
CA PRO A 168 6.77 -13.44 -11.17
C PRO A 168 8.23 -13.13 -10.84
N GLU A 169 9.19 -13.87 -11.40
CA GLU A 169 10.62 -13.60 -11.20
C GLU A 169 11.05 -12.29 -11.86
N GLN A 170 10.57 -12.04 -13.08
CA GLN A 170 10.83 -10.79 -13.79
C GLN A 170 10.19 -9.58 -13.09
N ALA A 171 8.92 -9.71 -12.70
CA ALA A 171 8.21 -8.68 -11.96
C ALA A 171 8.90 -8.36 -10.62
N ALA A 172 9.35 -9.39 -9.88
CA ALA A 172 10.08 -9.23 -8.64
C ALA A 172 11.42 -8.52 -8.84
N ALA A 173 12.13 -8.77 -9.95
CA ALA A 173 13.39 -8.10 -10.26
C ALA A 173 13.19 -6.58 -10.46
N TYR A 174 12.14 -6.15 -11.14
CA TYR A 174 11.82 -4.72 -11.27
C TYR A 174 11.45 -4.07 -9.92
N VAL A 175 10.70 -4.78 -9.07
CA VAL A 175 10.42 -4.33 -7.71
C VAL A 175 11.71 -4.20 -6.90
N GLU A 176 12.61 -5.16 -6.98
CA GLU A 176 13.92 -5.11 -6.31
C GLU A 176 14.76 -3.93 -6.78
N GLU A 177 14.77 -3.66 -8.09
CA GLU A 177 15.50 -2.52 -8.67
C GLU A 177 14.97 -1.20 -8.11
N PHE A 178 13.64 -0.99 -8.13
CA PHE A 178 13.00 0.20 -7.57
C PHE A 178 13.32 0.36 -6.08
N VAL A 179 13.15 -0.69 -5.27
CA VAL A 179 13.44 -0.68 -3.83
C VAL A 179 14.89 -0.32 -3.56
N THR A 180 15.82 -0.99 -4.25
CA THR A 180 17.26 -0.80 -4.05
C THR A 180 17.70 0.61 -4.40
N ARG A 181 17.21 1.18 -5.51
CA ARG A 181 17.48 2.54 -5.93
C ARG A 181 16.91 3.54 -4.92
N SER A 182 15.65 3.38 -4.56
CA SER A 182 14.97 4.24 -3.59
C SER A 182 15.68 4.25 -2.23
N LEU A 183 16.07 3.09 -1.71
CA LEU A 183 16.80 3.00 -0.45
C LEU A 183 18.17 3.68 -0.54
N ARG A 184 18.92 3.53 -1.64
CA ARG A 184 20.20 4.22 -1.82
C ARG A 184 20.09 5.74 -1.79
N GLU A 185 18.99 6.30 -2.33
CA GLU A 185 18.72 7.73 -2.28
C GLU A 185 18.35 8.17 -0.86
N LEU A 186 17.42 7.46 -0.22
CA LEU A 186 16.91 7.78 1.11
C LEU A 186 17.97 7.65 2.22
N TYR A 187 18.92 6.76 2.07
CA TYR A 187 20.04 6.63 3.01
C TYR A 187 20.99 7.83 3.05
N ARG A 188 20.85 8.77 2.12
CA ARG A 188 21.61 10.04 2.14
C ARG A 188 20.99 11.09 3.04
N LEU A 189 19.75 10.87 3.46
CA LEU A 189 18.98 11.79 4.28
C LEU A 189 19.18 11.47 5.77
N SER A 190 19.18 12.50 6.60
CA SER A 190 19.13 12.36 8.05
C SER A 190 17.75 11.87 8.52
N PRO A 191 17.63 11.38 9.75
CA PRO A 191 16.37 11.00 10.35
C PRO A 191 15.29 12.09 10.28
N GLU A 192 15.66 13.33 10.53
CA GLU A 192 14.78 14.50 10.45
C GLU A 192 14.33 14.76 9.02
N GLU A 193 15.28 14.73 8.06
CA GLU A 193 14.97 14.94 6.64
C GLU A 193 14.05 13.86 6.09
N LEU A 194 14.19 12.60 6.51
CA LEU A 194 13.29 11.51 6.13
C LEU A 194 11.85 11.74 6.60
N ARG A 195 11.69 12.17 7.85
CA ARG A 195 10.38 12.50 8.41
C ARG A 195 9.76 13.69 7.70
N ASP A 196 10.53 14.76 7.53
CA ASP A 196 10.06 16.02 6.95
C ASP A 196 9.71 15.84 5.46
N GLN A 197 10.52 15.09 4.71
CA GLN A 197 10.23 14.74 3.31
C GLN A 197 8.92 13.94 3.18
N ARG A 198 8.66 13.00 4.10
CA ARG A 198 7.40 12.26 4.14
C ARG A 198 6.23 13.17 4.49
N TYR A 199 6.39 14.05 5.47
CA TYR A 199 5.36 15.01 5.83
C TYR A 199 5.00 15.92 4.65
N GLU A 200 5.98 16.53 4.00
CA GLU A 200 5.75 17.42 2.84
C GLU A 200 5.10 16.67 1.67
N ARG A 201 5.51 15.43 1.43
CA ARG A 201 4.91 14.58 0.41
C ARG A 201 3.40 14.42 0.60
N PHE A 202 2.95 14.10 1.80
CA PHE A 202 1.52 13.91 2.09
C PHE A 202 0.75 15.22 2.32
N ARG A 203 1.43 16.34 2.48
CA ARG A 203 0.83 17.67 2.53
C ARG A 203 0.56 18.26 1.15
N ALA A 204 1.16 17.68 0.12
CA ALA A 204 1.00 18.15 -1.27
C ALA A 204 -0.31 17.72 -1.94
N PHE A 205 -1.10 16.85 -1.29
CA PHE A 205 -2.38 16.34 -1.80
C PHE A 205 -3.56 17.17 -1.36
#